data_d3231897367cc5fed33b3b638cec1503
#
_entry.id   d3231897367cc5fed33b3b638cec1503
#
_cell.length_a   1.000
_cell.length_b   1.000
_cell.length_c   1.000
_cell.angle_alpha   90.00
_cell.angle_beta   90.00
_cell.angle_gamma   90.00
#
_symmetry.space_group_name_H-M   'P 1'
#
loop_
_entity.id
_entity.type
_entity.pdbx_description
1 polymer ?
#
loop_
_entity_poly.entity_id
_entity_poly.type
_entity_poly.pdbx_seq_one_letter_code
_entity_poly.pdbx_strand_id
1 'polypeptide(L)'
;MNLRPVIAIAALAAAVPAAANLPEGAPAPAFATQGAKGGKPFAFNLRAALSKGPLVLYFYPKAFTKGCTLEAKAFADATPQFAAAGATVVGMSADDLPTLQKFSTEACRDQFAVAIATPAIIKAYNVNLRVAGVSTGLTSRTSYVIGQDGRVRFVHSDMDYKDHVRLTLEAVQKLRNEKR
;
A
#
# COMPACT_ATOMS: atom_id res chain seq x y z
N MET A 1 -6.08 27.77 62.64
CA MET A 1 -5.26 27.92 61.43
C MET A 1 -5.46 26.63 60.60
N ASN A 2 -6.42 26.65 59.65
CA ASN A 2 -6.85 25.44 58.91
C ASN A 2 -6.04 25.34 57.60
N LEU A 3 -5.07 24.41 57.50
CA LEU A 3 -4.39 24.06 56.25
C LEU A 3 -5.34 23.18 55.39
N ARG A 4 -5.76 23.70 54.24
CA ARG A 4 -6.45 22.92 53.22
C ARG A 4 -5.40 22.21 52.33
N PRO A 5 -5.50 20.91 52.12
CA PRO A 5 -4.61 20.22 51.21
C PRO A 5 -4.94 20.60 49.76
N VAL A 6 -3.95 21.07 49.00
CA VAL A 6 -4.03 21.27 47.56
C VAL A 6 -3.78 19.93 46.87
N ILE A 7 -4.83 19.34 46.32
CA ILE A 7 -4.72 18.11 45.52
C ILE A 7 -4.27 18.55 44.11
N ALA A 8 -3.00 18.29 43.80
CA ALA A 8 -2.48 18.45 42.44
C ALA A 8 -2.97 17.27 41.56
N ILE A 9 -3.88 17.56 40.65
CA ILE A 9 -4.30 16.58 39.63
C ILE A 9 -3.22 16.56 38.53
N ALA A 10 -2.41 15.52 38.51
CA ALA A 10 -1.50 15.25 37.41
C ALA A 10 -2.30 14.80 36.18
N ALA A 11 -2.40 15.68 35.20
CA ALA A 11 -2.98 15.32 33.90
C ALA A 11 -2.04 14.34 33.16
N LEU A 12 -2.44 13.08 33.09
CA LEU A 12 -1.76 12.05 32.29
C LEU A 12 -2.04 12.36 30.83
N ALA A 13 -1.08 12.95 30.13
CA ALA A 13 -1.15 13.16 28.69
C ALA A 13 -1.07 11.77 28.02
N ALA A 14 -2.19 11.23 27.55
CA ALA A 14 -2.23 10.03 26.75
C ALA A 14 -1.51 10.34 25.42
N ALA A 15 -0.31 9.74 25.23
CA ALA A 15 0.37 9.75 23.95
C ALA A 15 -0.51 9.01 22.94
N VAL A 16 -1.05 9.74 21.96
CA VAL A 16 -1.77 9.13 20.83
C VAL A 16 -0.72 8.37 20.03
N PRO A 17 -0.80 7.02 19.91
CA PRO A 17 0.16 6.27 19.13
C PRO A 17 0.12 6.75 17.68
N ALA A 18 1.29 6.98 17.08
CA ALA A 18 1.38 7.21 15.64
C ALA A 18 0.65 6.06 14.93
N ALA A 19 -0.25 6.37 14.00
CA ALA A 19 -1.02 5.35 13.29
C ALA A 19 -0.07 4.38 12.60
N ALA A 20 0.04 3.17 13.13
CA ALA A 20 0.82 2.10 12.51
C ALA A 20 0.09 1.59 11.27
N ASN A 21 0.83 0.97 10.33
CA ASN A 21 0.24 0.29 9.17
C ASN A 21 -0.85 -0.70 9.61
N LEU A 22 -1.74 -1.06 8.69
CA LEU A 22 -2.75 -2.09 8.97
C LEU A 22 -2.03 -3.40 9.35
N PRO A 23 -2.34 -4.00 10.51
CA PRO A 23 -1.69 -5.23 10.92
C PRO A 23 -2.18 -6.44 10.10
N GLU A 24 -1.41 -7.51 10.11
CA GLU A 24 -1.84 -8.79 9.58
C GLU A 24 -3.12 -9.27 10.26
N GLY A 25 -4.03 -9.87 9.50
CA GLY A 25 -5.36 -10.28 9.95
C GLY A 25 -6.41 -9.17 9.89
N ALA A 26 -6.03 -7.89 9.83
CA ALA A 26 -6.99 -6.79 9.71
C ALA A 26 -7.76 -6.84 8.39
N PRO A 27 -9.04 -6.40 8.36
CA PRO A 27 -9.75 -6.21 7.10
C PRO A 27 -9.12 -5.08 6.29
N ALA A 28 -8.82 -5.34 5.02
CA ALA A 28 -8.37 -4.30 4.09
C ALA A 28 -9.56 -3.39 3.73
N PRO A 29 -9.47 -2.07 3.93
CA PRO A 29 -10.55 -1.15 3.61
C PRO A 29 -10.93 -1.24 2.12
N ALA A 30 -12.21 -1.48 1.84
CA ALA A 30 -12.69 -1.53 0.46
C ALA A 30 -12.69 -0.14 -0.16
N PHE A 31 -12.27 -0.04 -1.43
CA PHE A 31 -12.30 1.20 -2.18
C PHE A 31 -12.48 0.96 -3.69
N ALA A 32 -12.88 2.02 -4.37
CA ALA A 32 -12.82 2.13 -5.82
C ALA A 32 -12.12 3.44 -6.21
N THR A 33 -11.37 3.42 -7.30
CA THR A 33 -10.65 4.58 -7.81
C THR A 33 -10.35 4.42 -9.29
N GLN A 34 -9.74 5.41 -9.92
CA GLN A 34 -9.25 5.31 -11.28
C GLN A 34 -7.81 4.78 -11.28
N GLY A 35 -7.48 4.02 -12.31
CA GLY A 35 -6.15 3.48 -12.54
C GLY A 35 -5.79 3.43 -14.01
N ALA A 36 -4.59 2.97 -14.31
CA ALA A 36 -4.09 2.77 -15.65
C ALA A 36 -3.30 1.46 -15.76
N LYS A 37 -3.42 0.79 -16.91
CA LYS A 37 -2.57 -0.34 -17.32
C LYS A 37 -2.28 -0.25 -18.80
N GLY A 38 -1.02 -0.34 -19.20
CA GLY A 38 -0.62 -0.23 -20.62
C GLY A 38 -1.08 1.11 -21.22
N GLY A 39 -0.98 2.22 -20.49
CA GLY A 39 -1.44 3.54 -20.91
C GLY A 39 -2.95 3.73 -20.94
N LYS A 40 -3.77 2.68 -20.77
CA LYS A 40 -5.22 2.73 -20.83
C LYS A 40 -5.84 2.95 -19.45
N PRO A 41 -6.73 3.95 -19.28
CA PRO A 41 -7.41 4.18 -18.02
C PRO A 41 -8.49 3.11 -17.78
N PHE A 42 -8.76 2.80 -16.52
CA PHE A 42 -9.85 1.91 -16.11
C PHE A 42 -10.32 2.24 -14.69
N ALA A 43 -11.54 1.79 -14.35
CA ALA A 43 -12.04 1.85 -12.98
C ALA A 43 -11.50 0.66 -12.18
N PHE A 44 -10.71 0.92 -11.14
CA PHE A 44 -10.22 -0.09 -10.22
C PHE A 44 -11.18 -0.25 -9.05
N ASN A 45 -11.46 -1.49 -8.67
CA ASN A 45 -12.23 -1.83 -7.48
C ASN A 45 -11.55 -2.98 -6.73
N LEU A 46 -11.21 -2.77 -5.46
CA LEU A 46 -10.48 -3.74 -4.65
C LEU A 46 -11.23 -5.08 -4.54
N ARG A 47 -12.53 -5.06 -4.26
CA ARG A 47 -13.32 -6.31 -4.10
C ARG A 47 -13.36 -7.10 -5.41
N ALA A 48 -13.55 -6.43 -6.53
CA ALA A 48 -13.51 -7.07 -7.85
C ALA A 48 -12.12 -7.61 -8.20
N ALA A 49 -11.05 -6.99 -7.75
CA ALA A 49 -9.70 -7.52 -7.91
C ALA A 49 -9.49 -8.79 -7.06
N LEU A 50 -9.90 -8.77 -5.79
CA LEU A 50 -9.77 -9.89 -4.85
C LEU A 50 -10.61 -11.12 -5.23
N SER A 51 -11.72 -10.96 -5.98
CA SER A 51 -12.50 -12.09 -6.48
C SER A 51 -11.70 -12.98 -7.46
N LYS A 52 -10.64 -12.44 -8.07
CA LYS A 52 -9.77 -13.14 -9.01
C LYS A 52 -8.58 -13.85 -8.34
N GLY A 53 -8.22 -13.47 -7.13
CA GLY A 53 -7.07 -14.01 -6.40
C GLY A 53 -6.54 -13.05 -5.34
N PRO A 54 -5.50 -13.43 -4.60
CA PRO A 54 -4.77 -12.52 -3.72
C PRO A 54 -4.22 -11.33 -4.49
N LEU A 55 -4.08 -10.19 -3.80
CA LEU A 55 -3.58 -8.95 -4.37
C LEU A 55 -2.36 -8.45 -3.61
N VAL A 56 -1.31 -8.10 -4.33
CA VAL A 56 -0.22 -7.26 -3.83
C VAL A 56 -0.60 -5.81 -4.12
N LEU A 57 -0.86 -5.05 -3.08
CA LEU A 57 -1.17 -3.62 -3.16
C LEU A 57 0.02 -2.86 -2.60
N TYR A 58 0.85 -2.28 -3.47
CA TYR A 58 2.01 -1.52 -3.01
C TYR A 58 1.84 -0.01 -3.22
N PHE A 59 2.07 0.75 -2.16
CA PHE A 59 2.06 2.20 -2.17
C PHE A 59 3.47 2.73 -2.38
N TYR A 60 3.64 3.72 -3.25
CA TYR A 60 4.92 4.37 -3.52
C TYR A 60 4.75 5.90 -3.56
N PRO A 61 5.75 6.69 -3.11
CA PRO A 61 5.60 8.13 -2.91
C PRO A 61 5.22 8.90 -4.16
N LYS A 62 5.93 8.71 -5.27
CA LYS A 62 5.72 9.52 -6.47
C LYS A 62 6.27 8.82 -7.71
N ALA A 63 5.47 8.77 -8.77
CA ALA A 63 5.85 8.26 -10.07
C ALA A 63 7.09 8.99 -10.63
N PHE A 64 7.89 8.28 -11.42
CA PHE A 64 9.10 8.78 -12.09
C PHE A 64 10.25 9.23 -11.18
N THR A 65 10.14 9.10 -9.84
CA THR A 65 11.33 9.21 -8.98
C THR A 65 12.21 7.97 -9.13
N LYS A 66 13.52 8.11 -8.94
CA LYS A 66 14.48 7.02 -9.15
C LYS A 66 14.11 5.72 -8.42
N GLY A 67 13.82 5.81 -7.11
CA GLY A 67 13.47 4.63 -6.31
C GLY A 67 12.15 3.99 -6.74
N CYS A 68 11.09 4.78 -7.02
CA CYS A 68 9.80 4.26 -7.44
C CYS A 68 9.85 3.65 -8.85
N THR A 69 10.66 4.21 -9.76
CA THR A 69 10.87 3.63 -11.10
C THR A 69 11.60 2.29 -11.01
N LEU A 70 12.62 2.18 -10.16
CA LEU A 70 13.34 0.92 -9.95
C LEU A 70 12.45 -0.14 -9.30
N GLU A 71 11.62 0.24 -8.32
CA GLU A 71 10.64 -0.64 -7.70
C GLU A 71 9.60 -1.16 -8.71
N ALA A 72 9.02 -0.24 -9.52
CA ALA A 72 8.05 -0.61 -10.55
C ALA A 72 8.65 -1.59 -11.56
N LYS A 73 9.91 -1.37 -12.00
CA LYS A 73 10.62 -2.32 -12.88
C LYS A 73 10.81 -3.68 -12.21
N ALA A 74 11.20 -3.71 -10.93
CA ALA A 74 11.37 -4.96 -10.20
C ALA A 74 10.04 -5.73 -10.05
N PHE A 75 8.93 -5.05 -9.75
CA PHE A 75 7.60 -5.66 -9.77
C PHE A 75 7.20 -6.15 -11.18
N ALA A 76 7.52 -5.40 -12.24
CA ALA A 76 7.24 -5.81 -13.61
C ALA A 76 7.99 -7.10 -13.97
N ASP A 77 9.27 -7.20 -13.62
CA ASP A 77 10.09 -8.40 -13.85
C ASP A 77 9.57 -9.61 -13.05
N ALA A 78 9.01 -9.39 -11.85
CA ALA A 78 8.45 -10.44 -11.00
C ALA A 78 6.97 -10.76 -11.30
N THR A 79 6.27 -9.99 -12.13
CA THR A 79 4.84 -10.20 -12.44
C THR A 79 4.50 -11.63 -12.88
N PRO A 80 5.29 -12.32 -13.73
CA PRO A 80 5.02 -13.71 -14.08
C PRO A 80 5.04 -14.66 -12.86
N GLN A 81 5.90 -14.39 -11.87
CA GLN A 81 6.00 -15.21 -10.65
C GLN A 81 4.78 -14.97 -9.74
N PHE A 82 4.32 -13.72 -9.60
CA PHE A 82 3.07 -13.39 -8.90
C PHE A 82 1.87 -14.06 -9.56
N ALA A 83 1.77 -13.98 -10.89
CA ALA A 83 0.70 -14.63 -11.64
C ALA A 83 0.72 -16.15 -11.48
N ALA A 84 1.89 -16.79 -11.53
CA ALA A 84 2.05 -18.22 -11.28
C ALA A 84 1.64 -18.63 -9.84
N ALA A 85 1.75 -17.72 -8.89
CA ALA A 85 1.26 -17.90 -7.52
C ALA A 85 -0.23 -17.53 -7.36
N GLY A 86 -0.92 -17.12 -8.43
CA GLY A 86 -2.33 -16.77 -8.46
C GLY A 86 -2.65 -15.36 -7.96
N ALA A 87 -1.63 -14.51 -7.81
CA ALA A 87 -1.79 -13.15 -7.33
C ALA A 87 -1.64 -12.12 -8.46
N THR A 88 -2.26 -10.96 -8.26
CA THR A 88 -2.06 -9.76 -9.09
C THR A 88 -1.31 -8.68 -8.31
N VAL A 89 -0.68 -7.76 -9.04
CA VAL A 89 0.04 -6.61 -8.46
C VAL A 89 -0.66 -5.32 -8.89
N VAL A 90 -0.83 -4.39 -7.96
CA VAL A 90 -1.32 -3.02 -8.22
C VAL A 90 -0.48 -2.03 -7.43
N GLY A 91 0.10 -1.07 -8.13
CA GLY A 91 0.79 0.05 -7.51
C GLY A 91 -0.16 1.21 -7.21
N MET A 92 0.08 1.94 -6.13
CA MET A 92 -0.76 3.06 -5.69
C MET A 92 0.09 4.28 -5.36
N SER A 93 -0.26 5.43 -5.91
CA SER A 93 0.33 6.71 -5.53
C SER A 93 -0.68 7.85 -5.60
N ALA A 94 -0.33 9.01 -5.05
CA ALA A 94 -1.18 10.21 -5.13
C ALA A 94 -1.07 10.95 -6.47
N ASP A 95 -0.34 10.41 -7.44
CA ASP A 95 -0.21 11.02 -8.77
C ASP A 95 -1.55 11.00 -9.52
N ASP A 96 -1.71 11.94 -10.46
CA ASP A 96 -2.90 12.05 -11.31
C ASP A 96 -2.97 10.94 -12.38
N LEU A 97 -4.13 10.76 -12.98
CA LEU A 97 -4.36 9.72 -13.98
C LEU A 97 -3.45 9.85 -15.22
N PRO A 98 -3.22 11.03 -15.81
CA PRO A 98 -2.29 11.18 -16.93
C PRO A 98 -0.85 10.73 -16.59
N THR A 99 -0.37 11.05 -15.39
CA THR A 99 0.94 10.60 -14.91
C THR A 99 0.97 9.08 -14.76
N LEU A 100 -0.07 8.48 -14.17
CA LEU A 100 -0.18 7.03 -14.00
C LEU A 100 -0.30 6.28 -15.34
N GLN A 101 -0.96 6.86 -16.35
CA GLN A 101 -1.01 6.29 -17.69
C GLN A 101 0.40 6.15 -18.28
N LYS A 102 1.21 7.19 -18.23
CA LYS A 102 2.62 7.15 -18.68
C LYS A 102 3.45 6.18 -17.85
N PHE A 103 3.31 6.24 -16.51
CA PHE A 103 4.05 5.37 -15.62
C PHE A 103 3.74 3.89 -15.83
N SER A 104 2.49 3.54 -16.16
CA SER A 104 2.05 2.17 -16.43
C SER A 104 2.73 1.56 -17.67
N THR A 105 3.11 2.38 -18.65
CA THR A 105 3.86 1.94 -19.84
C THR A 105 5.36 1.98 -19.62
N GLU A 106 5.89 3.11 -19.17
CA GLU A 106 7.34 3.37 -19.16
C GLU A 106 8.07 2.63 -18.03
N ALA A 107 7.48 2.60 -16.83
CA ALA A 107 8.08 1.97 -15.66
C ALA A 107 7.52 0.59 -15.37
N CYS A 108 6.19 0.43 -15.40
CA CYS A 108 5.52 -0.85 -15.18
C CYS A 108 5.54 -1.77 -16.40
N ARG A 109 5.97 -1.25 -17.58
CA ARG A 109 6.14 -2.02 -18.82
C ARG A 109 4.91 -2.84 -19.19
N ASP A 110 3.73 -2.26 -19.00
CA ASP A 110 2.41 -2.86 -19.24
C ASP A 110 2.10 -4.13 -18.43
N GLN A 111 2.99 -4.55 -17.52
CA GLN A 111 2.86 -5.82 -16.81
C GLN A 111 1.75 -5.78 -15.75
N PHE A 112 1.61 -4.70 -15.00
CA PHE A 112 0.61 -4.55 -13.95
C PHE A 112 -0.04 -3.16 -13.95
N ALA A 113 -1.10 -3.02 -13.18
CA ALA A 113 -1.85 -1.78 -13.09
C ALA A 113 -1.28 -0.85 -12.01
N VAL A 114 -1.46 0.46 -12.23
CA VAL A 114 -1.28 1.47 -11.19
C VAL A 114 -2.58 2.24 -11.00
N ALA A 115 -2.86 2.74 -9.79
CA ALA A 115 -4.11 3.41 -9.48
C ALA A 115 -3.90 4.58 -8.51
N ILE A 116 -4.87 5.50 -8.48
CA ILE A 116 -4.81 6.72 -7.68
C ILE A 116 -5.07 6.38 -6.21
N ALA A 117 -4.12 6.70 -5.33
CA ALA A 117 -4.30 6.71 -3.90
C ALA A 117 -4.90 8.07 -3.48
N THR A 118 -6.22 8.15 -3.39
CA THR A 118 -6.89 9.35 -2.90
C THR A 118 -6.54 9.61 -1.43
N PRO A 119 -6.71 10.85 -0.90
CA PRO A 119 -6.47 11.13 0.52
C PRO A 119 -7.26 10.20 1.47
N ALA A 120 -8.47 9.79 1.08
CA ALA A 120 -9.26 8.82 1.84
C ALA A 120 -8.61 7.44 1.89
N ILE A 121 -8.07 6.96 0.76
CA ILE A 121 -7.35 5.67 0.67
C ILE A 121 -6.05 5.74 1.47
N ILE A 122 -5.27 6.82 1.33
CA ILE A 122 -4.03 7.05 2.09
C ILE A 122 -4.28 6.96 3.59
N LYS A 123 -5.36 7.61 4.05
CA LYS A 123 -5.78 7.58 5.47
C LYS A 123 -6.22 6.18 5.88
N ALA A 124 -7.07 5.53 5.09
CA ALA A 124 -7.64 4.22 5.42
C ALA A 124 -6.58 3.12 5.53
N TYR A 125 -5.52 3.19 4.73
CA TYR A 125 -4.40 2.23 4.74
C TYR A 125 -3.24 2.65 5.65
N ASN A 126 -3.33 3.80 6.32
CA ASN A 126 -2.27 4.35 7.18
C ASN A 126 -0.92 4.49 6.46
N VAL A 127 -0.95 4.91 5.20
CA VAL A 127 0.25 5.02 4.34
C VAL A 127 0.62 6.49 4.05
N ASN A 128 0.27 7.40 4.92
CA ASN A 128 0.60 8.81 4.76
C ASN A 128 2.10 9.06 5.01
N LEU A 129 2.82 9.53 4.00
CA LEU A 129 4.20 9.96 4.17
C LEU A 129 4.25 11.25 4.99
N ARG A 130 4.93 11.20 6.12
CA ARG A 130 5.16 12.35 7.00
C ARG A 130 6.64 12.72 7.03
N VAL A 131 6.92 14.01 7.00
CA VAL A 131 8.26 14.56 7.20
C VAL A 131 8.19 15.52 8.39
N ALA A 132 9.00 15.30 9.41
CA ALA A 132 8.94 16.07 10.67
C ALA A 132 7.52 16.16 11.26
N GLY A 133 6.74 15.07 11.18
CA GLY A 133 5.37 15.00 11.69
C GLY A 133 4.30 15.62 10.79
N VAL A 134 4.68 16.33 9.72
CA VAL A 134 3.76 16.99 8.78
C VAL A 134 3.44 16.05 7.61
N SER A 135 2.15 15.93 7.26
CA SER A 135 1.69 15.19 6.09
C SER A 135 2.19 15.86 4.81
N THR A 136 2.76 15.07 3.92
CA THR A 136 3.20 15.54 2.58
C THR A 136 2.11 15.43 1.52
N GLY A 137 1.00 14.74 1.81
CA GLY A 137 -0.01 14.37 0.82
C GLY A 137 0.39 13.18 -0.05
N LEU A 138 1.62 12.67 0.08
CA LEU A 138 2.13 11.50 -0.63
C LEU A 138 1.93 10.23 0.20
N THR A 139 2.08 9.08 -0.44
CA THR A 139 2.11 7.78 0.24
C THR A 139 3.52 7.47 0.74
N SER A 140 3.63 6.84 1.92
CA SER A 140 4.83 6.10 2.32
C SER A 140 5.01 4.88 1.41
N ARG A 141 6.24 4.35 1.35
CA ARG A 141 6.46 3.09 0.64
C ARG A 141 6.03 1.94 1.54
N THR A 142 4.91 1.30 1.17
CA THR A 142 4.30 0.24 1.96
C THR A 142 3.63 -0.77 1.03
N SER A 143 3.96 -2.05 1.19
CA SER A 143 3.36 -3.14 0.42
C SER A 143 2.52 -4.03 1.32
N TYR A 144 1.28 -4.27 0.89
CA TYR A 144 0.35 -5.21 1.51
C TYR A 144 0.14 -6.41 0.60
N VAL A 145 0.09 -7.61 1.17
CA VAL A 145 -0.52 -8.77 0.52
C VAL A 145 -1.91 -8.97 1.13
N ILE A 146 -2.93 -8.93 0.30
CA ILE A 146 -4.34 -9.04 0.72
C ILE A 146 -4.88 -10.36 0.18
N GLY A 147 -5.40 -11.20 1.08
CA GLY A 147 -6.07 -12.46 0.72
C GLY A 147 -7.40 -12.24 0.00
N GLN A 148 -7.91 -13.26 -0.69
CA GLN A 148 -9.23 -13.22 -1.35
C GLN A 148 -10.38 -12.92 -0.38
N ASP A 149 -10.21 -13.25 0.90
CA ASP A 149 -11.14 -12.93 1.98
C ASP A 149 -11.10 -11.45 2.41
N GLY A 150 -10.28 -10.62 1.76
CA GLY A 150 -10.15 -9.20 2.05
C GLY A 150 -9.36 -8.89 3.32
N ARG A 151 -8.58 -9.85 3.85
CA ARG A 151 -7.73 -9.61 5.01
C ARG A 151 -6.27 -9.40 4.61
N VAL A 152 -5.60 -8.51 5.33
CA VAL A 152 -4.14 -8.32 5.22
C VAL A 152 -3.45 -9.61 5.67
N ARG A 153 -2.60 -10.17 4.84
CA ARG A 153 -1.82 -11.38 5.09
C ARG A 153 -0.36 -11.11 5.34
N PHE A 154 0.09 -9.96 4.87
CA PHE A 154 1.45 -9.49 5.05
C PHE A 154 1.50 -7.98 4.85
N VAL A 155 2.39 -7.31 5.59
CA VAL A 155 2.70 -5.89 5.41
C VAL A 155 4.20 -5.66 5.56
N HIS A 156 4.76 -4.88 4.63
CA HIS A 156 6.13 -4.38 4.71
C HIS A 156 6.14 -2.89 4.40
N SER A 157 6.78 -2.12 5.28
CA SER A 157 6.86 -0.66 5.15
C SER A 157 8.29 -0.22 5.38
N ASP A 158 8.96 0.16 4.31
CA ASP A 158 10.33 0.70 4.29
C ASP A 158 10.46 1.66 3.10
N MET A 159 11.21 2.74 3.25
CA MET A 159 11.49 3.66 2.15
C MET A 159 12.53 3.11 1.16
N ASP A 160 13.35 2.13 1.55
CA ASP A 160 14.17 1.36 0.61
C ASP A 160 13.30 0.31 -0.11
N TYR A 161 13.28 0.39 -1.44
CA TYR A 161 12.41 -0.45 -2.28
C TYR A 161 12.87 -1.91 -2.44
N LYS A 162 14.11 -2.23 -2.08
CA LYS A 162 14.79 -3.48 -2.49
C LYS A 162 14.09 -4.75 -2.05
N ASP A 163 13.53 -4.77 -0.85
CA ASP A 163 12.91 -5.97 -0.28
C ASP A 163 11.42 -6.14 -0.57
N HIS A 164 10.74 -5.10 -1.06
CA HIS A 164 9.28 -5.12 -1.27
C HIS A 164 8.82 -6.25 -2.20
N VAL A 165 9.51 -6.44 -3.33
CA VAL A 165 9.15 -7.49 -4.30
C VAL A 165 9.39 -8.88 -3.72
N ARG A 166 10.57 -9.11 -3.16
CA ARG A 166 10.96 -10.42 -2.59
C ARG A 166 10.00 -10.84 -1.48
N LEU A 167 9.81 -9.99 -0.48
CA LEU A 167 8.97 -10.29 0.69
C LEU A 167 7.50 -10.50 0.33
N THR A 168 6.95 -9.69 -0.59
CA THR A 168 5.56 -9.86 -1.03
C THR A 168 5.39 -11.13 -1.87
N LEU A 169 6.37 -11.51 -2.69
CA LEU A 169 6.32 -12.75 -3.45
C LEU A 169 6.37 -13.98 -2.53
N GLU A 170 7.26 -13.98 -1.53
CA GLU A 170 7.33 -15.03 -0.50
C GLU A 170 5.98 -15.16 0.24
N ALA A 171 5.38 -14.06 0.64
CA ALA A 171 4.07 -14.06 1.33
C ALA A 171 2.95 -14.64 0.44
N VAL A 172 2.91 -14.27 -0.85
CA VAL A 172 1.93 -14.82 -1.81
C VAL A 172 2.14 -16.33 -2.01
N GLN A 173 3.39 -16.77 -2.14
CA GLN A 173 3.71 -18.19 -2.29
C GLN A 173 3.31 -19.01 -1.06
N LYS A 174 3.52 -18.48 0.14
CA LYS A 174 3.05 -19.07 1.39
C LYS A 174 1.53 -19.25 1.40
N LEU A 175 0.78 -18.20 1.05
CA LEU A 175 -0.70 -18.26 0.96
C LEU A 175 -1.19 -19.33 -0.03
N ARG A 176 -0.51 -19.51 -1.15
CA ARG A 176 -0.83 -20.56 -2.12
C ARG A 176 -0.66 -21.95 -1.52
N ASN A 177 0.41 -22.16 -0.76
CA ASN A 177 0.71 -23.47 -0.16
C ASN A 177 -0.25 -23.82 0.99
N GLU A 178 -0.74 -22.84 1.75
CA GLU A 178 -1.74 -23.03 2.81
C GLU A 178 -3.13 -23.45 2.28
N LYS A 179 -3.42 -23.20 0.99
CA LYS A 179 -4.69 -23.58 0.33
C LYS A 179 -4.65 -24.95 -0.34
N ARG A 180 -3.51 -25.61 -0.37
CA ARG A 180 -3.31 -26.97 -0.93
C ARG A 180 -3.40 -28.05 0.14
#